data_2dfd99cb6bc16b9d7eca31e53a35b1dc
#
_entry.id   2dfd99cb6bc16b9d7eca31e53a35b1dc
#
_cell.length_a   1.000
_cell.length_b   1.000
_cell.length_c   1.000
_cell.angle_alpha   90.00
_cell.angle_beta   90.00
_cell.angle_gamma   90.00
#
_symmetry.space_group_name_H-M   'P 1'
#
loop_
_entity.id
_entity.type
_entity.pdbx_description
1 polymer ?
#
loop_
_entity_poly.entity_id
_entity_poly.type
_entity_poly.pdbx_seq_one_letter_code
_entity_poly.pdbx_strand_id
1 'polypeptide(L)'
;MENVINFFDIPATDFSRAVSFYKAILGLEINETEMFGTKMGFFPSDGRNVSGAIVQGEDYKPSTDGVVAYLNGGSDLQTVLDKVASNNGKVIVPKTHISPEVGYIGMFIDTEGNKMAVHSIN
;
A
#
# COMPACT_ATOMS: atom_id res chain seq x y z
N MET A 1 10.86 11.58 19.07
CA MET A 1 10.06 10.79 18.15
C MET A 1 9.82 11.61 16.88
N GLU A 2 10.29 11.11 15.75
CA GLU A 2 10.15 11.83 14.49
C GLU A 2 8.87 11.41 13.74
N ASN A 3 8.56 10.11 13.78
CA ASN A 3 7.37 9.58 13.16
C ASN A 3 6.52 8.84 14.19
N VAL A 4 5.20 9.01 14.08
CA VAL A 4 4.30 8.24 14.93
C VAL A 4 4.29 6.77 14.50
N ILE A 5 4.44 6.51 13.20
CA ILE A 5 4.43 5.15 12.66
C ILE A 5 5.85 4.72 12.37
N ASN A 6 6.21 3.51 12.82
CA ASN A 6 7.48 2.88 12.49
C ASN A 6 7.37 1.92 11.32
N PHE A 7 6.24 1.19 11.26
CA PHE A 7 6.07 0.09 10.31
C PHE A 7 4.58 -0.23 10.16
N PHE A 8 4.18 -0.78 9.02
CA PHE A 8 2.80 -1.19 8.81
C PHE A 8 2.74 -2.53 8.07
N ASP A 9 1.66 -3.28 8.31
CA ASP A 9 1.36 -4.53 7.61
C ASP A 9 0.13 -4.35 6.75
N ILE A 10 0.16 -4.88 5.53
CA ILE A 10 -1.00 -4.98 4.64
C ILE A 10 -1.39 -6.45 4.61
N PRO A 11 -2.54 -6.84 5.19
CA PRO A 11 -2.94 -8.24 5.19
C PRO A 11 -3.36 -8.71 3.79
N ALA A 12 -3.06 -9.97 3.49
CA ALA A 12 -3.39 -10.59 2.21
C ALA A 12 -3.95 -11.99 2.43
N THR A 13 -4.92 -12.38 1.59
CA THR A 13 -5.41 -13.76 1.54
C THR A 13 -4.72 -14.55 0.43
N ASP A 14 -4.26 -13.88 -0.61
CA ASP A 14 -3.47 -14.48 -1.69
C ASP A 14 -2.17 -13.68 -1.81
N PHE A 15 -1.14 -14.16 -1.16
CA PHE A 15 0.14 -13.46 -1.04
C PHE A 15 0.75 -13.10 -2.39
N SER A 16 0.84 -14.07 -3.30
CA SER A 16 1.45 -13.84 -4.61
C SER A 16 0.69 -12.79 -5.42
N ARG A 17 -0.64 -12.83 -5.34
CA ARG A 17 -1.49 -11.84 -6.01
C ARG A 17 -1.27 -10.45 -5.44
N ALA A 18 -1.22 -10.33 -4.11
CA ALA A 18 -0.98 -9.06 -3.44
C ALA A 18 0.39 -8.50 -3.79
N VAL A 19 1.43 -9.33 -3.74
CA VAL A 19 2.80 -8.91 -4.08
C VAL A 19 2.85 -8.39 -5.52
N SER A 20 2.26 -9.12 -6.46
CA SER A 20 2.24 -8.70 -7.87
C SER A 20 1.53 -7.37 -8.05
N PHE A 21 0.42 -7.17 -7.34
CA PHE A 21 -0.34 -5.92 -7.40
C PHE A 21 0.51 -4.73 -6.93
N TYR A 22 1.11 -4.84 -5.74
CA TYR A 22 1.87 -3.72 -5.18
C TYR A 22 3.19 -3.45 -5.93
N LYS A 23 3.84 -4.48 -6.45
CA LYS A 23 4.99 -4.29 -7.34
C LYS A 23 4.60 -3.49 -8.57
N ALA A 24 3.46 -3.81 -9.16
CA ALA A 24 3.00 -3.14 -10.37
C ALA A 24 2.62 -1.68 -10.12
N ILE A 25 1.81 -1.40 -9.09
CA ILE A 25 1.29 -0.05 -8.89
C ILE A 25 2.33 0.91 -8.33
N LEU A 26 3.32 0.41 -7.57
CA LEU A 26 4.34 1.26 -6.95
C LEU A 26 5.68 1.21 -7.70
N GLY A 27 5.84 0.26 -8.61
CA GLY A 27 7.07 0.14 -9.39
C GLY A 27 8.28 -0.20 -8.54
N LEU A 28 8.12 -1.06 -7.53
CA LEU A 28 9.21 -1.42 -6.61
C LEU A 28 9.45 -2.92 -6.60
N GLU A 29 10.63 -3.30 -6.10
CA GLU A 29 10.90 -4.69 -5.74
C GLU A 29 10.36 -4.97 -4.34
N ILE A 30 9.93 -6.21 -4.10
CA ILE A 30 9.43 -6.65 -2.80
C ILE A 30 10.24 -7.88 -2.39
N ASN A 31 10.81 -7.84 -1.19
CA ASN A 31 11.66 -8.91 -0.67
C ASN A 31 10.81 -9.90 0.12
N GLU A 32 10.63 -11.10 -0.42
CA GLU A 32 9.74 -12.12 0.14
C GLU A 32 10.47 -13.06 1.08
N THR A 33 9.82 -13.39 2.19
CA THR A 33 10.31 -14.38 3.12
C THR A 33 9.13 -15.12 3.76
N GLU A 34 9.40 -16.23 4.41
CA GLU A 34 8.38 -16.99 5.14
C GLU A 34 8.94 -17.38 6.49
N MET A 35 8.14 -17.19 7.54
CA MET A 35 8.58 -17.47 8.92
C MET A 35 7.38 -17.90 9.74
N PHE A 36 7.49 -19.09 10.37
CA PHE A 36 6.45 -19.62 11.26
C PHE A 36 5.06 -19.69 10.59
N GLY A 37 5.02 -20.07 9.29
CA GLY A 37 3.77 -20.17 8.55
C GLY A 37 3.22 -18.84 8.06
N THR A 38 3.93 -17.75 8.27
CA THR A 38 3.55 -16.42 7.83
C THR A 38 4.43 -15.99 6.66
N LYS A 39 3.79 -15.59 5.56
CA LYS A 39 4.50 -15.07 4.38
C LYS A 39 4.57 -13.58 4.48
N MET A 40 5.75 -13.00 4.25
CA MET A 40 5.98 -11.57 4.35
C MET A 40 6.70 -11.06 3.11
N GLY A 41 6.17 -9.99 2.53
CA GLY A 41 6.78 -9.29 1.41
C GLY A 41 7.14 -7.88 1.84
N PHE A 42 8.42 -7.62 2.07
CA PHE A 42 8.89 -6.34 2.58
C PHE A 42 9.09 -5.33 1.45
N PHE A 43 8.51 -4.15 1.63
CA PHE A 43 8.83 -3.01 0.77
C PHE A 43 10.26 -2.55 1.05
N PRO A 44 10.92 -1.89 0.06
CA PRO A 44 12.30 -1.43 0.26
C PRO A 44 12.42 -0.49 1.46
N SER A 45 13.52 -0.61 2.18
CA SER A 45 13.83 0.26 3.30
C SER A 45 15.34 0.44 3.41
N ASP A 46 15.75 1.66 3.72
CA ASP A 46 17.16 1.97 4.02
C ASP A 46 17.46 1.88 5.52
N GLY A 47 16.48 1.42 6.31
CA GLY A 47 16.57 1.35 7.76
C GLY A 47 16.23 2.65 8.48
N ARG A 48 15.93 3.71 7.74
CA ARG A 48 15.61 5.03 8.30
C ARG A 48 14.20 5.48 7.95
N ASN A 49 13.76 5.22 6.72
CA ASN A 49 12.42 5.58 6.29
C ASN A 49 11.39 4.62 6.87
N VAL A 50 10.17 5.09 7.02
CA VAL A 50 9.03 4.24 7.37
C VAL A 50 8.75 3.33 6.17
N SER A 51 8.59 2.04 6.42
CA SER A 51 8.24 1.08 5.40
C SER A 51 7.26 0.07 5.98
N GLY A 52 6.99 -1.00 5.25
CA GLY A 52 6.01 -1.98 5.65
C GLY A 52 6.14 -3.28 4.90
N ALA A 53 5.14 -4.13 5.06
CA ALA A 53 5.12 -5.43 4.42
C ALA A 53 3.71 -5.83 4.02
N ILE A 54 3.62 -6.70 3.02
CA ILE A 54 2.42 -7.46 2.72
C ILE A 54 2.54 -8.75 3.53
N VAL A 55 1.49 -9.14 4.27
CA VAL A 55 1.57 -10.26 5.19
C VAL A 55 0.38 -11.20 4.98
N GLN A 56 0.68 -12.48 4.79
CA GLN A 56 -0.35 -13.53 4.75
C GLN A 56 -0.10 -14.48 5.91
N GLY A 57 -1.10 -14.63 6.77
CA GLY A 57 -1.03 -15.51 7.92
C GLY A 57 -2.39 -15.66 8.56
N GLU A 58 -2.48 -16.55 9.54
CA GLU A 58 -3.76 -16.92 10.15
C GLU A 58 -4.49 -15.73 10.76
N ASP A 59 -3.75 -14.80 11.38
CA ASP A 59 -4.34 -13.67 12.08
C ASP A 59 -4.40 -12.39 11.24
N TYR A 60 -4.09 -12.48 9.94
CA TYR A 60 -4.05 -11.32 9.06
C TYR A 60 -5.22 -11.39 8.08
N LYS A 61 -6.24 -10.56 8.30
CA LYS A 61 -7.45 -10.57 7.48
C LYS A 61 -7.64 -9.21 6.80
N PRO A 62 -7.71 -9.18 5.46
CA PRO A 62 -8.02 -7.94 4.73
C PRO A 62 -9.40 -7.41 5.11
N SER A 63 -9.56 -6.09 5.03
CA SER A 63 -10.82 -5.44 5.37
C SER A 63 -10.88 -4.06 4.74
N THR A 64 -12.10 -3.58 4.48
CA THR A 64 -12.33 -2.19 4.09
C THR A 64 -12.53 -1.29 5.30
N ASP A 65 -12.58 -1.88 6.50
CA ASP A 65 -12.74 -1.15 7.75
C ASP A 65 -11.41 -1.06 8.50
N GLY A 66 -11.30 -0.11 9.41
CA GLY A 66 -10.12 0.03 10.24
C GLY A 66 -9.17 1.12 9.74
N VAL A 67 -7.91 0.99 10.10
CA VAL A 67 -6.89 1.98 9.79
C VAL A 67 -6.60 2.02 8.29
N VAL A 68 -6.46 3.23 7.75
CA VAL A 68 -6.08 3.41 6.34
C VAL A 68 -4.64 3.91 6.28
N ALA A 69 -3.80 3.17 5.56
CA ALA A 69 -2.42 3.60 5.32
C ALA A 69 -2.36 4.43 4.04
N TYR A 70 -1.66 5.56 4.11
CA TYR A 70 -1.44 6.42 2.95
C TYR A 70 -0.07 6.12 2.37
N LEU A 71 -0.05 5.54 1.19
CA LEU A 71 1.19 5.22 0.50
C LEU A 71 1.76 6.45 -0.18
N ASN A 72 3.07 6.46 -0.36
CA ASN A 72 3.75 7.55 -1.06
C ASN A 72 3.49 7.41 -2.57
N GLY A 73 2.77 8.37 -3.14
CA GLY A 73 2.43 8.39 -4.54
C GLY A 73 3.52 8.97 -5.44
N GLY A 74 4.68 9.30 -4.88
CA GLY A 74 5.76 9.87 -5.67
C GLY A 74 5.47 11.33 -6.05
N SER A 75 5.89 11.72 -7.24
CA SER A 75 5.69 13.09 -7.72
C SER A 75 4.24 13.37 -8.12
N ASP A 76 3.49 12.32 -8.47
CA ASP A 76 2.08 12.45 -8.88
C ASP A 76 1.37 11.13 -8.61
N LEU A 77 0.46 11.12 -7.65
CA LEU A 77 -0.26 9.92 -7.27
C LEU A 77 -1.14 9.35 -8.40
N GLN A 78 -1.46 10.14 -9.41
CA GLN A 78 -2.25 9.65 -10.54
C GLN A 78 -1.54 8.49 -11.25
N THR A 79 -0.22 8.47 -11.26
CA THR A 79 0.56 7.38 -11.82
C THR A 79 0.24 6.05 -11.12
N VAL A 80 0.05 6.10 -9.80
CA VAL A 80 -0.33 4.92 -9.01
C VAL A 80 -1.78 4.53 -9.32
N LEU A 81 -2.71 5.48 -9.27
CA LEU A 81 -4.13 5.20 -9.50
C LEU A 81 -4.38 4.64 -10.89
N ASP A 82 -3.65 5.10 -11.91
CA ASP A 82 -3.79 4.60 -13.28
C ASP A 82 -3.48 3.10 -13.38
N LYS A 83 -2.61 2.60 -12.50
CA LYS A 83 -2.22 1.18 -12.51
C LYS A 83 -3.12 0.32 -11.64
N VAL A 84 -3.88 0.91 -10.74
CA VAL A 84 -4.74 0.15 -9.82
C VAL A 84 -5.76 -0.67 -10.58
N ALA A 85 -6.56 -0.05 -11.46
CA ALA A 85 -7.61 -0.74 -12.19
C ALA A 85 -7.05 -1.79 -13.14
N SER A 86 -5.95 -1.48 -13.83
CA SER A 86 -5.33 -2.43 -14.77
C SER A 86 -4.69 -3.62 -14.08
N ASN A 87 -4.54 -3.56 -12.75
CA ASN A 87 -3.98 -4.65 -11.95
C ASN A 87 -5.01 -5.23 -10.98
N ASN A 88 -6.29 -5.09 -11.33
CA ASN A 88 -7.42 -5.73 -10.61
C ASN A 88 -7.76 -5.13 -9.26
N GLY A 89 -7.30 -3.91 -8.98
CA GLY A 89 -7.79 -3.11 -7.87
C GLY A 89 -8.94 -2.22 -8.31
N LYS A 90 -9.46 -1.42 -7.41
CA LYS A 90 -10.57 -0.52 -7.70
C LYS A 90 -10.34 0.85 -7.09
N VAL A 91 -10.29 1.89 -7.90
CA VAL A 91 -10.21 3.26 -7.41
C VAL A 91 -11.58 3.65 -6.85
N ILE A 92 -11.62 4.08 -5.58
CA ILE A 92 -12.88 4.51 -4.93
C ILE A 92 -12.91 6.01 -4.67
N VAL A 93 -11.75 6.65 -4.58
CA VAL A 93 -11.65 8.11 -4.50
C VAL A 93 -10.60 8.55 -5.52
N PRO A 94 -10.97 9.32 -6.54
CA PRO A 94 -9.99 9.79 -7.54
C PRO A 94 -9.06 10.82 -6.92
N LYS A 95 -8.02 11.20 -7.66
CA LYS A 95 -7.07 12.23 -7.23
C LYS A 95 -7.85 13.49 -6.83
N THR A 96 -7.70 13.89 -5.58
CA THR A 96 -8.48 14.99 -4.98
C THR A 96 -7.54 15.95 -4.27
N HIS A 97 -7.65 17.24 -4.60
CA HIS A 97 -6.88 18.29 -3.93
C HIS A 97 -7.45 18.53 -2.54
N ILE A 98 -6.59 18.50 -1.53
CA ILE A 98 -6.98 18.76 -0.14
C ILE A 98 -6.65 20.18 0.25
N SER A 99 -5.38 20.57 0.15
CA SER A 99 -4.91 21.91 0.48
C SER A 99 -3.51 22.09 -0.11
N PRO A 100 -3.01 23.34 -0.19
CA PRO A 100 -1.63 23.56 -0.65
C PRO A 100 -0.61 22.86 0.23
N GLU A 101 -0.86 22.75 1.53
CA GLU A 101 0.07 22.10 2.48
C GLU A 101 0.05 20.60 2.35
N VAL A 102 -1.12 20.00 2.20
CA VAL A 102 -1.26 18.54 2.11
C VAL A 102 -1.03 18.03 0.70
N GLY A 103 -1.50 18.75 -0.31
CA GLY A 103 -1.46 18.30 -1.69
C GLY A 103 -2.68 17.49 -2.06
N TYR A 104 -2.49 16.28 -2.55
CA TYR A 104 -3.54 15.44 -3.12
C TYR A 104 -3.60 14.08 -2.46
N ILE A 105 -4.80 13.49 -2.43
CA ILE A 105 -4.99 12.10 -2.00
C ILE A 105 -5.86 11.37 -3.01
N GLY A 106 -5.78 10.05 -2.97
CA GLY A 106 -6.71 9.15 -3.64
C GLY A 106 -6.86 7.91 -2.80
N MET A 107 -7.88 7.10 -3.08
CA MET A 107 -8.11 5.87 -2.35
C MET A 107 -8.50 4.75 -3.30
N PHE A 108 -8.15 3.53 -2.93
CA PHE A 108 -8.46 2.36 -3.72
C PHE A 108 -8.67 1.14 -2.83
N ILE A 109 -9.33 0.14 -3.40
CA ILE A 109 -9.43 -1.19 -2.81
C ILE A 109 -8.41 -2.05 -3.54
N ASP A 110 -7.52 -2.70 -2.81
CA ASP A 110 -6.50 -3.55 -3.41
C ASP A 110 -7.08 -4.92 -3.83
N THR A 111 -6.25 -5.80 -4.35
CA THR A 111 -6.71 -7.12 -4.82
C THR A 111 -7.20 -8.02 -3.69
N GLU A 112 -6.87 -7.69 -2.45
CA GLU A 112 -7.23 -8.49 -1.28
C GLU A 112 -8.47 -7.96 -0.55
N GLY A 113 -8.96 -6.78 -0.92
CA GLY A 113 -10.11 -6.17 -0.27
C GLY A 113 -9.73 -5.17 0.84
N ASN A 114 -8.49 -4.72 0.88
CA ASN A 114 -8.10 -3.65 1.79
C ASN A 114 -8.39 -2.29 1.19
N LYS A 115 -8.90 -1.37 2.01
CA LYS A 115 -9.00 0.03 1.62
C LYS A 115 -7.68 0.72 1.92
N MET A 116 -7.08 1.26 0.88
CA MET A 116 -5.77 1.92 0.94
C MET A 116 -5.89 3.34 0.39
N ALA A 117 -4.95 4.18 0.76
CA ALA A 117 -4.87 5.53 0.23
C ALA A 117 -3.48 5.80 -0.34
N VAL A 118 -3.38 6.84 -1.15
CA VAL A 118 -2.12 7.28 -1.72
C VAL A 118 -2.08 8.79 -1.69
N HIS A 119 -0.90 9.35 -1.49
CA HIS A 119 -0.68 10.79 -1.31
C HIS A 119 0.47 11.27 -2.18
N SER A 120 0.33 12.48 -2.71
CA SER A 120 1.44 13.22 -3.33
C SER A 120 1.19 14.72 -3.17
N ILE A 121 2.26 15.51 -3.23
CA ILE A 121 2.17 16.96 -3.10
C ILE A 121 1.59 17.59 -4.38
N ASN A 122 1.89 16.99 -5.53
CA ASN A 122 1.42 17.50 -6.83
C ASN A 122 0.32 16.65 -7.43
#